data_20fa048b477089d02584fcfca49a4601
#
_entry.id   20fa048b477089d02584fcfca49a4601
#
_cell.length_a   1.000
_cell.length_b   1.000
_cell.length_c   1.000
_cell.angle_alpha   90.00
_cell.angle_beta   90.00
_cell.angle_gamma   90.00
#
_symmetry.space_group_name_H-M   'P 1'
#
loop_
_entity.id
_entity.type
_entity.pdbx_description
1 polymer ?
#
loop_
_entity_poly.entity_id
_entity_poly.type
_entity_poly.pdbx_seq_one_letter_code
_entity_poly.pdbx_strand_id
1 'polypeptide(L)'
;DILATEGHFKPAVEGRETPGGGLAVVVDPGPRTTIADVELHFSGAAGGAAERLDALRAAWALPVGQPFRQGDWDAAKQQLLDGLSLRDYAAAAITASEALIDPESASARLRVDIDSGPAFRFGSIEVTGLADYDRSLLERYQPPEPGEPYSQERLLRYQTALQNTPYFASVVVDIDRSTATPEAA
;
A
#
# COMPACT_ATOMS: atom_id res chain seq x y z
N ASP A 1 -17.66 -15.76 2.26
CA ASP A 1 -17.23 -17.17 2.34
C ASP A 1 -15.87 -17.25 3.03
N ILE A 2 -15.88 -17.61 4.31
CA ILE A 2 -14.67 -17.60 5.18
C ILE A 2 -13.61 -18.58 4.65
N LEU A 3 -13.98 -19.70 4.05
CA LEU A 3 -13.03 -20.68 3.54
C LEU A 3 -12.24 -20.14 2.34
N ALA A 4 -12.88 -19.40 1.46
CA ALA A 4 -12.22 -18.78 0.33
C ALA A 4 -11.22 -17.71 0.76
N THR A 5 -11.53 -16.90 1.78
CA THR A 5 -10.58 -15.90 2.31
C THR A 5 -9.34 -16.51 2.93
N GLU A 6 -9.45 -17.77 3.42
CA GLU A 6 -8.33 -18.55 3.97
C GLU A 6 -7.60 -19.41 2.93
N GLY A 7 -8.00 -19.30 1.65
CA GLY A 7 -7.36 -19.99 0.53
C GLY A 7 -7.93 -21.37 0.19
N HIS A 8 -9.14 -21.69 0.65
CA HIS A 8 -9.84 -22.94 0.35
C HIS A 8 -10.98 -22.69 -0.63
N PHE A 9 -10.76 -22.94 -1.91
CA PHE A 9 -11.71 -22.64 -2.99
C PHE A 9 -12.51 -23.84 -3.51
N LYS A 10 -12.27 -25.04 -2.95
CA LYS A 10 -13.00 -26.27 -3.29
C LYS A 10 -13.47 -27.01 -2.03
N PRO A 11 -14.27 -26.37 -1.15
CA PRO A 11 -14.77 -27.03 0.04
C PRO A 11 -15.89 -28.02 -0.31
N ALA A 12 -15.98 -29.13 0.44
CA ALA A 12 -17.10 -30.02 0.43
C ALA A 12 -17.92 -29.92 1.72
N VAL A 13 -19.23 -29.90 1.62
CA VAL A 13 -20.14 -29.81 2.78
C VAL A 13 -21.09 -30.98 2.75
N GLU A 14 -21.09 -31.81 3.79
CA GLU A 14 -21.99 -32.93 3.97
C GLU A 14 -22.90 -32.70 5.17
N GLY A 15 -24.22 -32.88 4.96
CA GLY A 15 -25.19 -32.92 6.04
C GLY A 15 -25.48 -34.36 6.44
N ARG A 16 -25.42 -34.70 7.72
CA ARG A 16 -25.76 -36.02 8.27
C ARG A 16 -26.81 -35.88 9.36
N GLU A 17 -27.87 -36.68 9.27
CA GLU A 17 -28.84 -36.77 10.36
C GLU A 17 -28.21 -37.47 11.55
N THR A 18 -28.43 -36.93 12.73
CA THR A 18 -27.98 -37.55 13.99
C THR A 18 -29.07 -38.43 14.59
N PRO A 19 -28.71 -39.45 15.39
CA PRO A 19 -29.69 -40.39 15.99
C PRO A 19 -30.72 -39.74 16.91
N GLY A 20 -30.71 -38.44 17.12
CA GLY A 20 -31.67 -37.66 17.92
C GLY A 20 -32.51 -36.69 17.10
N GLY A 21 -32.55 -36.81 15.75
CA GLY A 21 -33.30 -35.91 14.85
C GLY A 21 -32.63 -34.55 14.61
N GLY A 22 -31.38 -34.40 14.98
CA GLY A 22 -30.56 -33.21 14.67
C GLY A 22 -29.83 -33.35 13.33
N LEU A 23 -29.31 -32.25 12.80
CA LEU A 23 -28.45 -32.19 11.62
C LEU A 23 -26.99 -31.90 12.04
N ALA A 24 -26.09 -32.82 11.72
CA ALA A 24 -24.65 -32.57 11.80
C ALA A 24 -24.17 -32.13 10.42
N VAL A 25 -23.44 -31.00 10.37
CA VAL A 25 -22.81 -30.50 9.16
C VAL A 25 -21.30 -30.76 9.27
N VAL A 26 -20.78 -31.52 8.32
CA VAL A 26 -19.36 -31.79 8.19
C VAL A 26 -18.83 -30.96 7.03
N VAL A 27 -17.80 -30.14 7.31
CA VAL A 27 -17.16 -29.31 6.31
C VAL A 27 -15.74 -29.84 6.10
N ASP A 28 -15.45 -30.25 4.87
CA ASP A 28 -14.10 -30.50 4.40
C ASP A 28 -13.62 -29.24 3.67
N PRO A 29 -12.61 -28.52 4.14
CA PRO A 29 -12.12 -27.30 3.50
C PRO A 29 -11.49 -27.56 2.12
N GLY A 30 -11.11 -28.80 1.81
CA GLY A 30 -10.40 -29.14 0.59
C GLY A 30 -8.94 -28.66 0.62
N PRO A 31 -8.22 -28.80 -0.50
CA PRO A 31 -6.83 -28.39 -0.58
C PRO A 31 -6.67 -26.88 -0.41
N ARG A 32 -5.54 -26.49 0.19
CA ARG A 32 -5.18 -25.08 0.31
C ARG A 32 -4.50 -24.61 -0.96
N THR A 33 -4.96 -23.49 -1.50
CA THR A 33 -4.38 -22.86 -2.69
C THR A 33 -3.01 -22.27 -2.39
N THR A 34 -2.03 -22.52 -3.26
CA THR A 34 -0.67 -22.00 -3.19
C THR A 34 -0.39 -21.08 -4.37
N ILE A 35 0.49 -20.09 -4.15
CA ILE A 35 0.89 -19.15 -5.20
C ILE A 35 1.81 -19.88 -6.19
N ALA A 36 1.40 -19.95 -7.45
CA ALA A 36 2.13 -20.60 -8.53
C ALA A 36 2.95 -19.61 -9.35
N ASP A 37 2.51 -18.34 -9.43
CA ASP A 37 3.17 -17.31 -10.22
C ASP A 37 2.87 -15.91 -9.67
N VAL A 38 3.83 -14.97 -9.85
CA VAL A 38 3.72 -13.58 -9.42
C VAL A 38 4.28 -12.64 -10.48
N GLU A 39 3.44 -11.77 -10.99
CA GLU A 39 3.80 -10.72 -11.95
C GLU A 39 3.63 -9.34 -11.33
N LEU A 40 4.73 -8.57 -11.22
CA LEU A 40 4.75 -7.19 -10.74
C LEU A 40 5.21 -6.26 -11.85
N HIS A 41 4.28 -5.45 -12.36
CA HIS A 41 4.54 -4.49 -13.43
C HIS A 41 4.57 -3.07 -12.87
N PHE A 42 5.62 -2.34 -13.19
CA PHE A 42 5.82 -0.96 -12.79
C PHE A 42 5.86 -0.05 -14.00
N SER A 43 5.09 1.03 -13.95
CA SER A 43 5.05 2.11 -14.94
C SER A 43 5.32 3.47 -14.29
N GLY A 44 5.35 4.52 -15.09
CA GLY A 44 5.61 5.88 -14.64
C GLY A 44 7.10 6.19 -14.45
N ALA A 45 7.39 7.26 -13.70
CA ALA A 45 8.75 7.79 -13.54
C ALA A 45 9.70 6.84 -12.78
N ALA A 46 9.16 5.92 -11.97
CA ALA A 46 9.97 4.93 -11.26
C ALA A 46 10.70 3.94 -12.18
N GLY A 47 10.32 3.85 -13.47
CA GLY A 47 11.02 3.01 -14.46
C GLY A 47 12.51 3.28 -14.56
N GLY A 48 12.97 4.50 -14.24
CA GLY A 48 14.39 4.85 -14.17
C GLY A 48 15.11 4.42 -12.88
N ALA A 49 14.38 3.94 -11.86
CA ALA A 49 14.91 3.55 -10.55
C ALA A 49 15.01 2.01 -10.41
N ALA A 50 15.69 1.36 -11.32
CA ALA A 50 15.76 -0.10 -11.46
C ALA A 50 16.14 -0.80 -10.13
N GLU A 51 17.16 -0.30 -9.43
CA GLU A 51 17.64 -0.86 -8.16
C GLU A 51 16.54 -0.84 -7.08
N ARG A 52 15.75 0.22 -7.02
CA ARG A 52 14.61 0.32 -6.10
C ARG A 52 13.48 -0.64 -6.47
N LEU A 53 13.16 -0.77 -7.75
CA LEU A 53 12.15 -1.70 -8.22
C LEU A 53 12.54 -3.15 -7.97
N ASP A 54 13.81 -3.48 -8.11
CA ASP A 54 14.33 -4.82 -7.81
C ASP A 54 14.27 -5.11 -6.30
N ALA A 55 14.57 -4.10 -5.47
CA ALA A 55 14.39 -4.22 -4.03
C ALA A 55 12.92 -4.45 -3.63
N LEU A 56 11.97 -3.76 -4.28
CA LEU A 56 10.54 -3.96 -4.06
C LEU A 56 10.07 -5.36 -4.50
N ARG A 57 10.56 -5.86 -5.65
CA ARG A 57 10.29 -7.24 -6.08
C ARG A 57 10.83 -8.26 -5.10
N ALA A 58 12.05 -8.06 -4.62
CA ALA A 58 12.69 -8.94 -3.64
C ALA A 58 11.99 -8.93 -2.28
N ALA A 59 11.40 -7.80 -1.90
CA ALA A 59 10.65 -7.63 -0.65
C ALA A 59 9.17 -8.05 -0.75
N TRP A 60 8.73 -8.57 -1.90
CA TRP A 60 7.35 -8.99 -2.09
C TRP A 60 6.95 -10.06 -1.07
N ALA A 61 5.87 -9.81 -0.33
CA ALA A 61 5.48 -10.61 0.83
C ALA A 61 4.86 -11.98 0.49
N LEU A 62 4.42 -12.16 -0.78
CA LEU A 62 3.75 -13.38 -1.24
C LEU A 62 4.52 -14.09 -2.37
N PRO A 63 5.70 -14.66 -2.09
CA PRO A 63 6.47 -15.38 -3.11
C PRO A 63 5.78 -16.68 -3.54
N VAL A 64 6.20 -17.19 -4.68
CA VAL A 64 5.76 -18.50 -5.20
C VAL A 64 5.97 -19.59 -4.16
N GLY A 65 4.98 -20.49 -4.03
CA GLY A 65 4.95 -21.58 -3.07
C GLY A 65 4.29 -21.25 -1.73
N GLN A 66 4.02 -19.99 -1.43
CA GLN A 66 3.29 -19.60 -0.21
C GLN A 66 1.78 -19.89 -0.36
N PRO A 67 1.09 -20.20 0.75
CA PRO A 67 -0.37 -20.30 0.76
C PRO A 67 -1.01 -18.95 0.41
N PHE A 68 -2.06 -18.98 -0.43
CA PHE A 68 -2.86 -17.79 -0.70
C PHE A 68 -3.84 -17.52 0.44
N ARG A 69 -3.92 -16.27 0.87
CA ARG A 69 -4.94 -15.72 1.76
C ARG A 69 -5.32 -14.32 1.29
N GLN A 70 -6.60 -14.00 1.34
CA GLN A 70 -7.07 -12.68 0.92
C GLN A 70 -6.42 -11.54 1.73
N GLY A 71 -6.34 -11.70 3.05
CA GLY A 71 -5.71 -10.68 3.92
C GLY A 71 -4.25 -10.44 3.61
N ASP A 72 -3.49 -11.51 3.32
CA ASP A 72 -2.08 -11.42 2.96
C ASP A 72 -1.90 -10.76 1.58
N TRP A 73 -2.83 -11.05 0.64
CA TRP A 73 -2.88 -10.41 -0.67
C TRP A 73 -3.09 -8.89 -0.56
N ASP A 74 -4.04 -8.47 0.27
CA ASP A 74 -4.34 -7.05 0.47
C ASP A 74 -3.18 -6.33 1.19
N ALA A 75 -2.57 -6.97 2.17
CA ALA A 75 -1.39 -6.46 2.87
C ALA A 75 -0.17 -6.34 1.94
N ALA A 76 0.07 -7.34 1.08
CA ALA A 76 1.19 -7.33 0.14
C ALA A 76 1.05 -6.19 -0.89
N LYS A 77 -0.15 -5.96 -1.42
CA LYS A 77 -0.43 -4.83 -2.32
C LYS A 77 -0.17 -3.48 -1.64
N GLN A 78 -0.65 -3.33 -0.39
CA GLN A 78 -0.45 -2.10 0.37
C GLN A 78 1.04 -1.86 0.65
N GLN A 79 1.78 -2.88 1.07
CA GLN A 79 3.22 -2.78 1.30
C GLN A 79 3.98 -2.39 0.03
N LEU A 80 3.60 -2.94 -1.13
CA LEU A 80 4.20 -2.61 -2.40
C LEU A 80 3.93 -1.14 -2.79
N LEU A 81 2.69 -0.67 -2.59
CA LEU A 81 2.29 0.72 -2.82
C LEU A 81 3.03 1.68 -1.89
N ASP A 82 3.11 1.36 -0.59
CA ASP A 82 3.83 2.15 0.40
C ASP A 82 5.31 2.28 0.06
N GLY A 83 5.92 1.22 -0.47
CA GLY A 83 7.30 1.21 -0.92
C GLY A 83 7.62 2.24 -2.02
N LEU A 84 6.61 2.70 -2.76
CA LEU A 84 6.72 3.81 -3.73
C LEU A 84 6.21 5.13 -3.15
N SER A 85 4.98 5.13 -2.59
CA SER A 85 4.25 6.35 -2.25
C SER A 85 4.82 7.10 -1.04
N LEU A 86 5.50 6.42 -0.13
CA LEU A 86 6.10 7.06 1.05
C LEU A 86 7.38 7.85 0.72
N ARG A 87 7.96 7.67 -0.47
CA ARG A 87 9.16 8.37 -0.95
C ARG A 87 9.09 8.59 -2.44
N ASP A 88 9.44 9.76 -2.87
CA ASP A 88 9.57 10.21 -4.25
C ASP A 88 8.29 10.17 -5.09
N TYR A 89 7.44 9.15 -4.98
CA TYR A 89 6.30 8.91 -5.87
C TYR A 89 4.97 9.01 -5.11
N ALA A 90 4.69 10.19 -4.53
CA ALA A 90 3.51 10.41 -3.67
C ALA A 90 2.15 10.15 -4.36
N ALA A 91 2.09 10.14 -5.69
CA ALA A 91 0.90 9.84 -6.48
C ALA A 91 0.87 8.39 -6.99
N ALA A 92 1.77 7.52 -6.52
CA ALA A 92 1.77 6.11 -6.91
C ALA A 92 0.41 5.46 -6.62
N ALA A 93 -0.08 4.68 -7.56
CA ALA A 93 -1.36 3.99 -7.46
C ALA A 93 -1.31 2.60 -8.10
N ILE A 94 -2.04 1.66 -7.53
CA ILE A 94 -2.29 0.37 -8.17
C ILE A 94 -3.35 0.61 -9.24
N THR A 95 -2.99 0.38 -10.49
CA THR A 95 -3.87 0.56 -11.66
C THR A 95 -4.67 -0.69 -11.98
N ALA A 96 -4.10 -1.87 -11.69
CA ALA A 96 -4.80 -3.14 -11.75
C ALA A 96 -4.21 -4.13 -10.75
N SER A 97 -5.06 -5.02 -10.22
CA SER A 97 -4.61 -6.16 -9.41
C SER A 97 -5.55 -7.33 -9.61
N GLU A 98 -4.99 -8.50 -9.84
CA GLU A 98 -5.73 -9.72 -10.09
C GLU A 98 -5.09 -10.90 -9.35
N ALA A 99 -5.94 -11.72 -8.73
CA ALA A 99 -5.58 -13.04 -8.22
C ALA A 99 -6.42 -14.09 -8.96
N LEU A 100 -5.83 -14.75 -9.94
CA LEU A 100 -6.49 -15.80 -10.70
C LEU A 100 -6.31 -17.14 -9.99
N ILE A 101 -7.40 -17.64 -9.44
CA ILE A 101 -7.44 -18.89 -8.69
C ILE A 101 -7.89 -20.04 -9.62
N ASP A 102 -7.14 -21.13 -9.60
CA ASP A 102 -7.55 -22.40 -10.18
C ASP A 102 -7.84 -23.41 -9.05
N PRO A 103 -9.14 -23.68 -8.75
CA PRO A 103 -9.51 -24.62 -7.69
C PRO A 103 -9.15 -26.08 -7.98
N GLU A 104 -9.00 -26.46 -9.25
CA GLU A 104 -8.68 -27.86 -9.61
C GLU A 104 -7.22 -28.18 -9.33
N SER A 105 -6.32 -27.27 -9.64
CA SER A 105 -4.89 -27.40 -9.33
C SER A 105 -4.50 -26.83 -7.96
N ALA A 106 -5.46 -26.25 -7.23
CA ALA A 106 -5.25 -25.51 -5.98
C ALA A 106 -4.09 -24.49 -6.10
N SER A 107 -4.10 -23.72 -7.19
CA SER A 107 -3.05 -22.74 -7.49
C SER A 107 -3.61 -21.34 -7.69
N ALA A 108 -2.80 -20.33 -7.41
CA ALA A 108 -3.09 -18.92 -7.63
C ALA A 108 -1.99 -18.26 -8.47
N ARG A 109 -2.36 -17.44 -9.44
CA ARG A 109 -1.47 -16.52 -10.14
C ARG A 109 -1.81 -15.11 -9.73
N LEU A 110 -0.80 -14.35 -9.33
CA LEU A 110 -0.97 -13.00 -8.82
C LEU A 110 -0.38 -12.01 -9.82
N ARG A 111 -1.14 -10.97 -10.14
CA ARG A 111 -0.67 -9.86 -10.96
C ARG A 111 -0.99 -8.54 -10.28
N VAL A 112 -0.02 -7.62 -10.26
CA VAL A 112 -0.19 -6.25 -9.80
C VAL A 112 0.47 -5.30 -10.80
N ASP A 113 -0.31 -4.36 -11.31
CA ASP A 113 0.15 -3.27 -12.15
C ASP A 113 0.13 -1.98 -11.31
N ILE A 114 1.28 -1.31 -11.17
CA ILE A 114 1.43 -0.07 -10.41
C ILE A 114 1.97 1.02 -11.33
N ASP A 115 1.32 2.18 -11.29
CA ASP A 115 1.87 3.41 -11.85
C ASP A 115 2.45 4.27 -10.72
N SER A 116 3.73 4.59 -10.80
CA SER A 116 4.38 5.47 -9.83
C SER A 116 3.94 6.94 -9.96
N GLY A 117 3.37 7.31 -11.10
CA GLY A 117 3.22 8.71 -11.44
C GLY A 117 4.56 9.44 -11.56
N PRO A 118 4.57 10.78 -11.48
CA PRO A 118 5.80 11.59 -11.49
C PRO A 118 6.59 11.47 -10.18
N ALA A 119 7.87 11.80 -10.23
CA ALA A 119 8.66 12.02 -9.03
C ALA A 119 8.30 13.37 -8.38
N PHE A 120 8.08 13.37 -7.08
CA PHE A 120 7.72 14.56 -6.31
C PHE A 120 8.94 15.15 -5.60
N ARG A 121 8.95 16.49 -5.51
CA ARG A 121 9.85 17.25 -4.67
C ARG A 121 9.04 18.25 -3.85
N PHE A 122 9.56 18.63 -2.70
CA PHE A 122 8.94 19.68 -1.93
C PHE A 122 9.05 21.02 -2.67
N GLY A 123 7.92 21.72 -2.75
CA GLY A 123 7.82 23.08 -3.29
C GLY A 123 7.81 24.13 -2.17
N SER A 124 7.21 25.29 -2.48
CA SER A 124 6.95 26.33 -1.49
C SER A 124 5.88 25.90 -0.50
N ILE A 125 6.04 26.29 0.77
CA ILE A 125 5.03 26.02 1.79
C ILE A 125 3.96 27.10 1.75
N GLU A 126 2.73 26.69 1.56
CA GLU A 126 1.54 27.52 1.74
C GLU A 126 1.02 27.37 3.17
N VAL A 127 0.72 28.46 3.83
CA VAL A 127 0.31 28.46 5.23
C VAL A 127 -1.06 29.13 5.34
N THR A 128 -1.99 28.43 5.99
CA THR A 128 -3.33 28.93 6.31
C THR A 128 -3.58 28.88 7.82
N GLY A 129 -4.42 29.76 8.34
CA GLY A 129 -4.80 29.75 9.75
C GLY A 129 -3.75 30.29 10.73
N LEU A 130 -2.68 30.92 10.25
CA LEU A 130 -1.65 31.57 11.08
C LEU A 130 -2.10 33.03 11.37
N ALA A 131 -3.03 33.19 12.33
CA ALA A 131 -3.63 34.49 12.61
C ALA A 131 -2.77 35.37 13.54
N ASP A 132 -2.15 34.76 14.56
CA ASP A 132 -1.52 35.48 15.67
C ASP A 132 0.03 35.44 15.64
N TYR A 133 0.62 34.69 14.73
CA TYR A 133 2.06 34.45 14.68
C TYR A 133 2.65 34.79 13.32
N ASP A 134 3.89 35.29 13.34
CA ASP A 134 4.65 35.56 12.13
C ASP A 134 5.09 34.23 11.47
N ARG A 135 5.12 34.23 10.12
CA ARG A 135 5.54 33.06 9.34
C ARG A 135 6.96 32.57 9.67
N SER A 136 7.86 33.47 10.10
CA SER A 136 9.23 33.13 10.50
C SER A 136 9.29 32.15 11.68
N LEU A 137 8.19 32.04 12.46
CA LEU A 137 8.10 31.02 13.50
C LEU A 137 8.21 29.61 12.91
N LEU A 138 7.57 29.35 11.77
CA LEU A 138 7.56 28.04 11.11
C LEU A 138 8.95 27.64 10.59
N GLU A 139 9.75 28.62 10.14
CA GLU A 139 11.10 28.41 9.61
C GLU A 139 12.07 27.87 10.67
N ARG A 140 11.82 28.15 11.96
CA ARG A 140 12.66 27.67 13.08
C ARG A 140 12.57 26.16 13.28
N TYR A 141 11.51 25.52 12.77
CA TYR A 141 11.27 24.08 12.92
C TYR A 141 11.75 23.27 11.74
N GLN A 142 12.67 23.81 10.94
CA GLN A 142 13.28 23.12 9.81
C GLN A 142 12.24 22.54 8.84
N PRO A 143 11.49 23.38 8.14
CA PRO A 143 10.58 22.92 7.10
C PRO A 143 11.32 22.10 6.04
N PRO A 144 10.62 21.27 5.25
CA PRO A 144 11.19 20.70 4.04
C PRO A 144 11.67 21.82 3.11
N GLU A 145 12.84 21.65 2.51
CA GLU A 145 13.39 22.65 1.59
C GLU A 145 12.81 22.46 0.17
N PRO A 146 12.53 23.56 -0.55
CA PRO A 146 12.13 23.46 -1.96
C PRO A 146 13.21 22.72 -2.78
N GLY A 147 12.78 21.75 -3.61
CA GLY A 147 13.65 20.89 -4.38
C GLY A 147 14.14 19.63 -3.63
N GLU A 148 13.96 19.52 -2.32
CA GLU A 148 14.24 18.29 -1.57
C GLU A 148 13.30 17.17 -2.06
N PRO A 149 13.78 15.93 -2.30
CA PRO A 149 12.93 14.80 -2.69
C PRO A 149 11.83 14.56 -1.67
N TYR A 150 10.63 14.24 -2.16
CA TYR A 150 9.51 13.96 -1.28
C TYR A 150 9.77 12.75 -0.37
N SER A 151 9.41 12.90 0.90
CA SER A 151 9.41 11.85 1.90
C SER A 151 8.28 12.10 2.91
N GLN A 152 7.39 11.14 3.06
CA GLN A 152 6.31 11.16 4.06
C GLN A 152 6.88 11.31 5.48
N GLU A 153 7.99 10.62 5.77
CA GLU A 153 8.68 10.73 7.05
C GLU A 153 9.13 12.16 7.33
N ARG A 154 9.68 12.84 6.31
CA ARG A 154 10.13 14.23 6.41
C ARG A 154 8.97 15.18 6.71
N LEU A 155 7.83 14.95 6.05
CA LEU A 155 6.61 15.71 6.25
C LEU A 155 6.06 15.54 7.67
N LEU A 156 5.91 14.28 8.12
CA LEU A 156 5.42 13.96 9.46
C LEU A 156 6.35 14.47 10.57
N ARG A 157 7.65 14.45 10.36
CA ARG A 157 8.63 15.01 11.29
C ARG A 157 8.42 16.50 11.47
N TYR A 158 8.21 17.24 10.39
CA TYR A 158 7.92 18.66 10.44
C TYR A 158 6.58 18.94 11.14
N GLN A 159 5.53 18.22 10.78
CA GLN A 159 4.22 18.32 11.45
C GLN A 159 4.35 18.08 12.95
N THR A 160 5.04 17.02 13.36
CA THR A 160 5.24 16.67 14.78
C THR A 160 6.02 17.76 15.52
N ALA A 161 7.04 18.32 14.89
CA ALA A 161 7.82 19.41 15.48
C ALA A 161 6.95 20.64 15.79
N LEU A 162 6.03 20.99 14.89
CA LEU A 162 5.08 22.09 15.10
C LEU A 162 4.00 21.75 16.15
N GLN A 163 3.43 20.54 16.10
CA GLN A 163 2.38 20.09 17.06
C GLN A 163 2.88 20.07 18.50
N ASN A 164 4.15 19.79 18.72
CA ASN A 164 4.75 19.75 20.06
C ASN A 164 5.03 21.15 20.65
N THR A 165 4.63 22.20 19.95
CA THR A 165 4.76 23.58 20.44
C THR A 165 3.50 24.04 21.17
N PRO A 166 3.58 24.99 22.10
CA PRO A 166 2.41 25.56 22.75
C PRO A 166 1.65 26.57 21.85
N TYR A 167 2.13 26.81 20.64
CA TYR A 167 1.61 27.87 19.77
C TYR A 167 0.40 27.45 18.93
N PHE A 168 0.24 26.15 18.67
CA PHE A 168 -0.78 25.62 17.76
C PHE A 168 -1.66 24.60 18.45
N ALA A 169 -2.97 24.80 18.35
CA ALA A 169 -3.94 23.82 18.86
C ALA A 169 -4.02 22.56 17.97
N SER A 170 -3.78 22.71 16.68
CA SER A 170 -3.72 21.63 15.69
C SER A 170 -2.85 22.04 14.52
N VAL A 171 -2.09 21.09 13.99
CA VAL A 171 -1.27 21.27 12.78
C VAL A 171 -1.54 20.11 11.83
N VAL A 172 -1.86 20.43 10.58
CA VAL A 172 -1.94 19.47 9.48
C VAL A 172 -0.95 19.91 8.42
N VAL A 173 -0.10 19.00 8.00
CA VAL A 173 0.86 19.24 6.91
C VAL A 173 0.60 18.17 5.84
N ASP A 174 0.29 18.61 4.63
CA ASP A 174 0.03 17.73 3.50
C ASP A 174 0.70 18.29 2.24
N ILE A 175 0.72 17.49 1.18
CA ILE A 175 1.19 17.88 -0.14
C ILE A 175 0.03 17.93 -1.13
N ASP A 176 0.08 18.90 -2.03
CA ASP A 176 -0.85 18.92 -3.16
C ASP A 176 -0.35 17.98 -4.27
N ARG A 177 -1.01 16.82 -4.38
CA ARG A 177 -0.71 15.83 -5.41
C ARG A 177 -1.28 16.18 -6.79
N SER A 178 -2.20 17.13 -6.85
CA SER A 178 -2.88 17.52 -8.10
C SER A 178 -2.04 18.47 -8.96
N THR A 179 -1.14 19.22 -8.33
CA THR A 179 -0.26 20.21 -8.99
C THR A 179 1.13 19.67 -9.32
N ALA A 180 1.35 18.36 -9.20
CA ALA A 180 2.59 17.74 -9.58
C ALA A 180 2.86 17.93 -11.09
N THR A 181 3.55 19.00 -11.42
CA THR A 181 4.13 19.16 -12.75
C THR A 181 5.50 18.49 -12.77
N PRO A 182 5.87 17.79 -13.86
CA PRO A 182 7.21 17.21 -14.01
C PRO A 182 8.34 18.25 -13.92
N GLU A 183 8.02 19.52 -14.05
CA GLU A 183 8.95 20.65 -13.99
C GLU A 183 9.17 21.22 -12.57
N ALA A 184 8.42 20.76 -11.58
CA ALA A 184 8.73 21.04 -10.16
C ALA A 184 9.84 20.11 -9.62
N ALA A 185 10.50 19.40 -10.52
CA ALA A 185 11.65 18.55 -10.27
C ALA A 185 12.96 19.32 -10.41
#